data_1f718a34a5e1d0ba14ccd1dfdc2d7e1d
#
_entry.id   1f718a34a5e1d0ba14ccd1dfdc2d7e1d
#
_cell.length_a   1.000
_cell.length_b   1.000
_cell.length_c   1.000
_cell.angle_alpha   90.00
_cell.angle_beta   90.00
_cell.angle_gamma   90.00
#
_symmetry.space_group_name_H-M   'P 1'
#
loop_
_entity.id
_entity.type
_entity.pdbx_description
1 polymer ?
#
loop_
_entity_poly.entity_id
_entity_poly.type
_entity_poly.pdbx_seq_one_letter_code
_entity_poly.pdbx_strand_id
1 'polypeptide(L)'
;MLIDDSSDDNFFHEREIKKADLTNLVITKNSGKEALEYLKSKTDPRSDLIFLDINMPGMNGWEFLEEYNQLDKELQSEAIIIMLTTSDYPDDLAAAKMWSSVSDYITKPLTKEMMKDIADKYFK
;
A
#
# COMPACT_ATOMS: atom_id res chain seq x y z
N MET A 1 0.32 5.77 2.13
CA MET A 1 -1.01 5.65 1.52
C MET A 1 -1.58 4.27 1.82
N LEU A 2 -2.84 4.21 2.18
CA LEU A 2 -3.59 2.96 2.37
C LEU A 2 -4.60 2.83 1.23
N ILE A 3 -4.55 1.73 0.50
CA ILE A 3 -5.45 1.46 -0.62
C ILE A 3 -6.24 0.19 -0.30
N ASP A 4 -7.51 0.35 0.04
CA ASP A 4 -8.38 -0.74 0.47
C ASP A 4 -9.83 -0.30 0.26
N ASP A 5 -10.68 -1.17 -0.29
CA ASP A 5 -12.08 -0.87 -0.51
C ASP A 5 -12.89 -0.87 0.80
N SER A 6 -12.34 -1.41 1.87
CA SER A 6 -12.98 -1.40 3.18
C SER A 6 -12.61 -0.15 3.94
N SER A 7 -13.58 0.76 4.13
CA SER A 7 -13.37 1.97 4.94
C SER A 7 -13.03 1.63 6.39
N ASP A 8 -13.60 0.54 6.92
CA ASP A 8 -13.32 0.10 8.29
C ASP A 8 -11.86 -0.36 8.42
N ASP A 9 -11.36 -1.10 7.46
CA ASP A 9 -9.96 -1.54 7.45
C ASP A 9 -9.02 -0.34 7.35
N ASN A 10 -9.31 0.59 6.44
CA ASN A 10 -8.52 1.80 6.31
C ASN A 10 -8.49 2.61 7.61
N PHE A 11 -9.64 2.74 8.26
CA PHE A 11 -9.73 3.45 9.54
C PHE A 11 -8.87 2.77 10.62
N PHE A 12 -8.98 1.45 10.72
CA PHE A 12 -8.20 0.69 11.71
C PHE A 12 -6.71 0.83 11.45
N HIS A 13 -6.29 0.63 10.21
CA HIS A 13 -4.88 0.67 9.86
C HIS A 13 -4.30 2.08 10.00
N GLU A 14 -5.06 3.11 9.62
CA GLU A 14 -4.64 4.49 9.82
C GLU A 14 -4.39 4.78 11.30
N ARG A 15 -5.29 4.31 12.18
CA ARG A 15 -5.14 4.48 13.62
C ARG A 15 -3.86 3.80 14.13
N GLU A 16 -3.59 2.57 13.66
CA GLU A 16 -2.39 1.84 14.08
C GLU A 16 -1.11 2.52 13.59
N ILE A 17 -1.11 3.05 12.38
CA ILE A 17 0.03 3.79 11.85
C ILE A 17 0.29 5.05 12.68
N LYS A 18 -0.76 5.78 13.03
CA LYS A 18 -0.65 6.98 13.86
C LYS A 18 -0.14 6.67 15.26
N LYS A 19 -0.53 5.53 15.84
CA LYS A 19 -0.02 5.10 17.14
C LYS A 19 1.47 4.81 17.12
N ALA A 20 2.01 4.40 15.98
CA ALA A 20 3.44 4.16 15.83
C ALA A 20 4.25 5.46 15.84
N ASP A 21 3.61 6.58 15.57
CA ASP A 21 4.20 7.93 15.57
C ASP A 21 5.43 8.04 14.64
N LEU A 22 5.34 7.40 13.49
CA LEU A 22 6.45 7.33 12.53
C LEU A 22 6.17 8.08 11.23
N THR A 23 4.96 8.62 11.09
CA THR A 23 4.55 9.34 9.88
C THR A 23 3.74 10.58 10.25
N ASN A 24 3.87 11.59 9.42
CA ASN A 24 3.17 12.87 9.62
C ASN A 24 1.80 12.89 8.96
N LEU A 25 1.59 12.05 7.94
CA LEU A 25 0.37 12.08 7.15
C LEU A 25 0.01 10.69 6.64
N VAL A 26 -1.26 10.31 6.82
CA VAL A 26 -1.81 9.08 6.26
C VAL A 26 -2.89 9.46 5.24
N ILE A 27 -2.73 8.98 4.03
CA ILE A 27 -3.69 9.18 2.94
C ILE A 27 -4.39 7.86 2.68
N THR A 28 -5.71 7.86 2.68
CA THR A 28 -6.50 6.65 2.41
C THR A 28 -7.24 6.79 1.09
N LYS A 29 -7.29 5.71 0.34
CA LYS A 29 -8.05 5.60 -0.91
C LYS A 29 -8.86 4.32 -0.87
N ASN A 30 -10.08 4.39 -1.36
CA ASN A 30 -11.01 3.26 -1.31
C ASN A 30 -11.00 2.42 -2.60
N SER A 31 -10.19 2.77 -3.56
CA SER A 31 -10.04 2.01 -4.80
C SER A 31 -8.68 2.26 -5.44
N GLY A 32 -8.27 1.32 -6.28
CA GLY A 32 -7.04 1.48 -7.05
C GLY A 32 -7.13 2.66 -8.02
N LYS A 33 -8.31 2.89 -8.58
CA LYS A 33 -8.55 4.01 -9.49
C LYS A 33 -8.31 5.36 -8.81
N GLU A 34 -8.88 5.55 -7.61
CA GLU A 34 -8.68 6.78 -6.84
C GLU A 34 -7.21 7.00 -6.50
N ALA A 35 -6.52 5.92 -6.12
CA ALA A 35 -5.09 6.00 -5.81
C ALA A 35 -4.27 6.40 -7.02
N LEU A 36 -4.56 5.82 -8.20
CA LEU A 36 -3.88 6.17 -9.44
C LEU A 36 -4.14 7.61 -9.85
N GLU A 37 -5.36 8.08 -9.70
CA GLU A 37 -5.71 9.48 -10.00
C GLU A 37 -4.93 10.44 -9.10
N TYR A 38 -4.80 10.10 -7.82
CA TYR A 38 -4.01 10.90 -6.89
C TYR A 38 -2.55 10.96 -7.32
N LEU A 39 -1.95 9.82 -7.67
CA LEU A 39 -0.57 9.75 -8.10
C LEU A 39 -0.33 10.52 -9.40
N LYS A 40 -1.26 10.40 -10.35
CA LYS A 40 -1.18 11.11 -11.63
C LYS A 40 -1.31 12.62 -11.48
N SER A 41 -2.00 13.08 -10.45
CA SER A 41 -2.23 14.52 -10.24
C SER A 41 -0.99 15.27 -9.77
N LYS A 42 0.07 14.56 -9.43
CA LYS A 42 1.31 15.12 -8.86
C LYS A 42 1.06 15.96 -7.61
N THR A 43 -0.02 15.63 -6.88
CA THR A 43 -0.38 16.35 -5.66
C THR A 43 0.58 15.98 -4.53
N ASP A 44 1.13 16.98 -3.87
CA ASP A 44 1.93 16.78 -2.67
C ASP A 44 1.00 16.54 -1.46
N PRO A 45 1.47 15.78 -0.47
CA PRO A 45 2.76 15.11 -0.38
C PRO A 45 2.79 13.79 -1.15
N ARG A 46 3.98 13.40 -1.59
CA ARG A 46 4.19 12.10 -2.22
C ARG A 46 4.13 11.01 -1.15
N SER A 47 3.68 9.83 -1.57
CA SER A 47 3.63 8.68 -0.68
C SER A 47 4.98 7.96 -0.67
N ASP A 48 5.57 7.81 0.52
CA ASP A 48 6.81 7.07 0.71
C ASP A 48 6.53 5.59 0.91
N LEU A 49 5.35 5.24 1.37
CA LEU A 49 4.93 3.89 1.71
C LEU A 49 3.49 3.69 1.28
N ILE A 50 3.25 2.62 0.54
CA ILE A 50 1.93 2.26 0.04
C ILE A 50 1.56 0.87 0.56
N PHE A 51 0.46 0.78 1.29
CA PHE A 51 -0.15 -0.50 1.66
C PHE A 51 -1.30 -0.76 0.69
N LEU A 52 -1.27 -1.89 0.02
CA LEU A 52 -2.18 -2.22 -1.07
C LEU A 52 -2.91 -3.52 -0.80
N ASP A 53 -4.23 -3.46 -0.73
CA ASP A 53 -5.06 -4.64 -0.63
C ASP A 53 -5.15 -5.36 -1.99
N ILE A 54 -5.22 -6.68 -1.97
CA ILE A 54 -5.32 -7.49 -3.19
C ILE A 54 -6.76 -7.51 -3.70
N ASN A 55 -7.70 -7.79 -2.82
CA ASN A 55 -9.09 -8.08 -3.21
C ASN A 55 -9.96 -6.83 -3.13
N MET A 56 -10.01 -6.09 -4.23
CA MET A 56 -10.85 -4.90 -4.36
C MET A 56 -11.76 -5.05 -5.57
N PRO A 57 -13.04 -4.61 -5.49
CA PRO A 57 -13.92 -4.66 -6.66
C PRO A 57 -13.46 -3.67 -7.73
N GLY A 58 -13.70 -4.03 -8.97
CA GLY A 58 -13.30 -3.23 -10.13
C GLY A 58 -11.86 -3.45 -10.49
N MET A 59 -10.95 -2.87 -9.73
CA MET A 59 -9.50 -3.01 -9.93
C MET A 59 -8.90 -3.67 -8.69
N ASN A 60 -8.38 -4.88 -8.83
CA ASN A 60 -7.72 -5.56 -7.71
C ASN A 60 -6.27 -5.07 -7.55
N GLY A 61 -5.58 -5.55 -6.51
CA GLY A 61 -4.21 -5.11 -6.22
C GLY A 61 -3.23 -5.40 -7.35
N TRP A 62 -3.37 -6.53 -8.03
CA TRP A 62 -2.49 -6.89 -9.14
C TRP A 62 -2.70 -5.97 -10.35
N GLU A 63 -3.94 -5.65 -10.64
CA GLU A 63 -4.29 -4.71 -11.72
C GLU A 63 -3.79 -3.30 -11.39
N PHE A 64 -3.87 -2.90 -10.13
CA PHE A 64 -3.29 -1.63 -9.68
C PHE A 64 -1.79 -1.60 -9.94
N LEU A 65 -1.05 -2.66 -9.60
CA LEU A 65 0.39 -2.73 -9.82
C LEU A 65 0.74 -2.64 -11.29
N GLU A 66 -0.06 -3.27 -12.15
CA GLU A 66 0.15 -3.22 -13.59
C GLU A 66 0.05 -1.78 -14.10
N GLU A 67 -0.98 -1.05 -13.69
CA GLU A 67 -1.15 0.36 -14.04
C GLU A 67 -0.07 1.24 -13.41
N TYR A 68 0.27 0.97 -12.15
CA TYR A 68 1.31 1.71 -11.43
C TYR A 68 2.66 1.61 -12.14
N ASN A 69 3.02 0.42 -12.62
CA ASN A 69 4.28 0.21 -13.30
C ASN A 69 4.35 0.89 -14.67
N GLN A 70 3.21 1.29 -15.22
CA GLN A 70 3.13 2.05 -16.48
C GLN A 70 3.23 3.56 -16.27
N LEU A 71 3.16 4.03 -15.04
CA LEU A 71 3.32 5.45 -14.74
C LEU A 71 4.76 5.89 -14.97
N ASP A 72 4.94 7.20 -15.25
CA ASP A 72 6.27 7.80 -15.29
C ASP A 72 6.98 7.55 -13.95
N LYS A 73 8.27 7.34 -14.00
CA LYS A 73 9.06 7.06 -12.79
C LYS A 73 8.94 8.17 -11.73
N GLU A 74 8.79 9.41 -12.17
CA GLU A 74 8.51 10.52 -11.27
C GLU A 74 7.24 10.33 -10.47
N LEU A 75 6.19 9.80 -11.11
CA LEU A 75 4.90 9.57 -10.47
C LEU A 75 4.92 8.37 -9.54
N GLN A 76 5.74 7.38 -9.85
CA GLN A 76 5.92 6.22 -8.99
C GLN A 76 6.68 6.59 -7.72
N SER A 77 7.47 7.66 -7.77
CA SER A 77 8.39 8.03 -6.69
C SER A 77 9.31 6.86 -6.37
N GLU A 78 9.85 6.82 -5.19
CA GLU A 78 10.61 5.69 -4.67
C GLU A 78 9.81 5.00 -3.57
N ALA A 79 8.49 4.94 -3.75
CA ALA A 79 7.59 4.39 -2.74
C ALA A 79 7.87 2.91 -2.49
N ILE A 80 7.83 2.53 -1.23
CA ILE A 80 7.85 1.14 -0.82
C ILE A 80 6.42 0.62 -0.87
N ILE A 81 6.18 -0.45 -1.61
CA ILE A 81 4.85 -1.04 -1.75
C ILE A 81 4.80 -2.34 -0.96
N ILE A 82 3.85 -2.42 -0.05
CA ILE A 82 3.62 -3.61 0.78
C ILE A 82 2.20 -4.09 0.52
N MET A 83 2.07 -5.36 0.10
CA MET A 83 0.76 -5.98 -0.07
C MET A 83 0.18 -6.28 1.31
N LEU A 84 -1.04 -5.85 1.55
CA LEU A 84 -1.74 -6.03 2.82
C LEU A 84 -3.06 -6.72 2.55
N THR A 85 -3.20 -7.96 2.98
CA THR A 85 -4.32 -8.81 2.58
C THR A 85 -4.75 -9.75 3.69
N THR A 86 -5.98 -10.26 3.60
CA THR A 86 -6.45 -11.35 4.45
C THR A 86 -6.04 -12.72 3.94
N SER A 87 -5.47 -12.80 2.72
CA SER A 87 -5.10 -14.06 2.09
C SER A 87 -3.65 -14.43 2.40
N ASP A 88 -3.44 -15.68 2.80
CA ASP A 88 -2.11 -16.24 2.97
C ASP A 88 -1.89 -17.42 2.01
N TYR A 89 -2.67 -17.48 0.94
CA TYR A 89 -2.54 -18.53 -0.06
C TYR A 89 -1.16 -18.48 -0.73
N PRO A 90 -0.53 -19.65 -0.92
CA PRO A 90 0.78 -19.71 -1.59
C PRO A 90 0.81 -19.06 -2.97
N ASP A 91 -0.30 -19.14 -3.72
CA ASP A 91 -0.39 -18.53 -5.04
C ASP A 91 -0.27 -17.01 -4.99
N ASP A 92 -0.88 -16.37 -3.98
CA ASP A 92 -0.78 -14.92 -3.79
C ASP A 92 0.62 -14.50 -3.37
N LEU A 93 1.26 -15.28 -2.49
CA LEU A 93 2.64 -15.05 -2.10
C LEU A 93 3.59 -15.16 -3.29
N ALA A 94 3.39 -16.17 -4.13
CA ALA A 94 4.20 -16.37 -5.32
C ALA A 94 4.00 -15.22 -6.31
N ALA A 95 2.76 -14.76 -6.50
CA ALA A 95 2.45 -13.63 -7.35
C ALA A 95 3.14 -12.35 -6.85
N ALA A 96 3.09 -12.10 -5.54
CA ALA A 96 3.75 -10.93 -4.96
C ALA A 96 5.25 -10.91 -5.27
N LYS A 97 5.90 -12.06 -5.20
CA LYS A 97 7.33 -12.17 -5.46
C LYS A 97 7.72 -11.91 -6.92
N MET A 98 6.77 -12.06 -7.84
CA MET A 98 7.02 -11.80 -9.26
C MET A 98 6.99 -10.31 -9.61
N TRP A 99 6.48 -9.46 -8.72
CA TRP A 99 6.41 -8.03 -8.95
C TRP A 99 7.59 -7.34 -8.27
N SER A 100 8.50 -6.80 -9.07
CA SER A 100 9.70 -6.12 -8.54
C SER A 100 9.35 -4.87 -7.73
N SER A 101 8.19 -4.27 -7.99
CA SER A 101 7.74 -3.08 -7.26
C SER A 101 7.19 -3.40 -5.88
N VAL A 102 6.91 -4.68 -5.57
CA VAL A 102 6.42 -5.09 -4.25
C VAL A 102 7.60 -5.43 -3.35
N SER A 103 7.69 -4.74 -2.22
CA SER A 103 8.79 -4.91 -1.27
C SER A 103 8.50 -5.96 -0.20
N ASP A 104 7.22 -6.13 0.17
CA ASP A 104 6.85 -7.07 1.23
C ASP A 104 5.38 -7.46 1.11
N TYR A 105 4.98 -8.46 1.88
CA TYR A 105 3.64 -9.02 1.89
C TYR A 105 3.25 -9.26 3.35
N ILE A 106 2.15 -8.67 3.80
CA ILE A 106 1.69 -8.76 5.18
C ILE A 106 0.25 -9.25 5.20
N THR A 107 -0.04 -10.21 6.06
CA THR A 107 -1.41 -10.65 6.32
C THR A 107 -2.04 -9.71 7.34
N LYS A 108 -3.24 -9.22 7.04
CA LYS A 108 -3.99 -8.33 7.94
C LYS A 108 -4.22 -8.98 9.30
N PRO A 109 -4.32 -8.20 10.37
CA PRO A 109 -4.31 -6.75 10.40
C PRO A 109 -2.89 -6.17 10.51
N LEU A 110 -2.71 -4.97 9.98
CA LEU A 110 -1.49 -4.19 10.22
C LEU A 110 -1.56 -3.60 11.63
N THR A 111 -0.54 -3.83 12.43
CA THR A 111 -0.46 -3.33 13.80
C THR A 111 0.63 -2.28 13.92
N LYS A 112 0.61 -1.52 15.03
CA LYS A 112 1.64 -0.51 15.26
C LYS A 112 3.03 -1.14 15.40
N GLU A 113 3.13 -2.36 15.95
CA GLU A 113 4.40 -3.09 16.07
C GLU A 113 4.94 -3.44 14.69
N MET A 114 4.08 -3.93 13.82
CA MET A 114 4.45 -4.23 12.42
C MET A 114 4.89 -2.98 11.69
N MET A 115 4.21 -1.85 11.93
CA MET A 115 4.58 -0.56 11.32
C MET A 115 5.97 -0.12 11.78
N LYS A 116 6.30 -0.31 13.04
CA LYS A 116 7.64 0.00 13.56
C LYS A 116 8.71 -0.87 12.90
N ASP A 117 8.42 -2.16 12.72
CA ASP A 117 9.35 -3.08 12.05
C ASP A 117 9.58 -2.66 10.59
N ILE A 118 8.53 -2.24 9.90
CA ILE A 118 8.61 -1.76 8.52
C ILE A 118 9.49 -0.50 8.46
N ALA A 119 9.27 0.45 9.35
CA ALA A 119 10.04 1.67 9.39
C ALA A 119 11.53 1.37 9.63
N ASP A 120 11.83 0.45 10.54
CA ASP A 120 13.20 0.03 10.82
C ASP A 120 13.85 -0.63 9.62
N LYS A 121 13.10 -1.39 8.85
CA LYS A 121 13.61 -2.13 7.69
C LYS A 121 13.84 -1.24 6.47
N TYR A 122 12.94 -0.29 6.20
CA TYR A 122 12.93 0.44 4.94
C TYR A 122 13.30 1.92 5.05
N PHE A 123 13.23 2.53 6.24
CA PHE A 123 13.38 3.98 6.41
C PHE A 123 14.48 4.38 7.38
N LYS A 124 15.37 3.47 7.67
CA LYS A 124 16.56 3.79 8.47
C LYS A 124 17.82 3.77 7.66
#